data_418e2d425f885b9961a1c866f2c54d1d
#
_entry.id   418e2d425f885b9961a1c866f2c54d1d
#
_cell.length_a   1.000
_cell.length_b   1.000
_cell.length_c   1.000
_cell.angle_alpha   90.00
_cell.angle_beta   90.00
_cell.angle_gamma   90.00
#
_symmetry.space_group_name_H-M   'P 1'
#
loop_
_entity.id
_entity.type
_entity.pdbx_description
1 polymer ?
#
loop_
_entity_poly.entity_id
_entity_poly.type
_entity_poly.pdbx_seq_one_letter_code
_entity_poly.pdbx_strand_id
1 'polypeptide(L)'
;GFPIRFDIDVLILFSANPATYNRSGKVIPQLKDRIGSVIHTHYPLERDQGIQIMEQEAGLDVGGDYPVVVPYFMKQLIEQITVQARKSKYIDQASGVSARFSIANYRTMVASARQRSVILGEQPAVPRISDLGHLYSSSLGKLELDLMGSHQMSERQVLDAVIAEAIRVVFHEYVEEHGLAEIAEIFGRGVKIE
;
A
#
# COMPACT_ATOMS: atom_id res chain seq x y z
N GLY A 1 13.34 43.52 -34.78
CA GLY A 1 13.96 42.97 -33.58
C GLY A 1 15.15 42.11 -33.96
N PHE A 2 16.26 42.21 -33.24
CA PHE A 2 17.39 41.34 -33.44
C PHE A 2 17.09 39.95 -32.79
N PRO A 3 17.34 38.82 -33.48
CA PRO A 3 17.17 37.51 -32.85
C PRO A 3 18.26 37.34 -31.79
N ILE A 4 17.84 37.23 -30.52
CA ILE A 4 18.73 36.85 -29.43
C ILE A 4 18.78 35.33 -29.40
N ARG A 5 19.95 34.74 -29.62
CA ARG A 5 20.20 33.32 -29.43
C ARG A 5 20.76 33.10 -28.03
N PHE A 6 20.13 32.18 -27.29
CA PHE A 6 20.69 31.62 -26.07
C PHE A 6 21.09 30.19 -26.36
N ASP A 7 22.35 29.86 -26.12
CA ASP A 7 22.79 28.45 -26.06
C ASP A 7 22.45 27.92 -24.67
N ILE A 8 21.43 27.10 -24.62
CA ILE A 8 20.94 26.53 -23.36
C ILE A 8 21.37 25.05 -23.37
N ASP A 9 22.28 24.69 -22.45
CA ASP A 9 22.61 23.30 -22.15
C ASP A 9 21.70 22.83 -21.01
N VAL A 10 20.74 21.96 -21.34
CA VAL A 10 19.71 21.49 -20.40
C VAL A 10 19.56 19.98 -20.50
N LEU A 11 19.41 19.34 -19.34
CA LEU A 11 18.93 17.97 -19.23
C LEU A 11 17.41 17.97 -19.06
N ILE A 12 16.70 17.34 -20.00
CA ILE A 12 15.26 17.23 -19.95
C ILE A 12 14.89 15.81 -19.53
N LEU A 13 14.14 15.67 -18.42
CA LEU A 13 13.64 14.40 -17.92
C LEU A 13 12.12 14.37 -18.09
N PHE A 14 11.63 13.25 -18.61
CA PHE A 14 10.20 12.99 -18.74
C PHE A 14 9.79 11.80 -17.90
N SER A 15 8.59 11.84 -17.33
CA SER A 15 7.93 10.67 -16.77
C SER A 15 6.67 10.35 -17.57
N ALA A 16 6.44 9.10 -17.85
CA ALA A 16 5.27 8.64 -18.57
C ALA A 16 4.80 7.29 -18.04
N ASN A 17 3.49 7.04 -18.08
CA ASN A 17 2.95 5.72 -17.84
C ASN A 17 3.21 4.80 -19.05
N PRO A 18 3.31 3.48 -18.84
CA PRO A 18 3.43 2.52 -19.94
C PRO A 18 2.32 2.69 -20.98
N ALA A 19 2.63 2.43 -22.24
CA ALA A 19 1.69 2.60 -23.36
C ALA A 19 0.41 1.73 -23.24
N THR A 20 0.44 0.69 -22.42
CA THR A 20 -0.70 -0.18 -22.11
C THR A 20 -1.74 0.52 -21.24
N TYR A 21 -1.36 1.54 -20.49
CA TYR A 21 -2.22 2.24 -19.54
C TYR A 21 -3.09 3.34 -20.17
N ASN A 22 -2.70 3.87 -21.32
CA ASN A 22 -3.40 4.96 -21.97
C ASN A 22 -3.89 4.57 -23.36
N ARG A 23 -5.20 4.35 -23.49
CA ARG A 23 -5.86 4.26 -24.80
C ARG A 23 -5.67 5.53 -25.64
N SER A 24 -5.37 6.68 -25.03
CA SER A 24 -5.24 7.98 -25.67
C SER A 24 -3.84 8.61 -25.62
N GLY A 25 -2.87 8.03 -24.91
CA GLY A 25 -1.57 8.67 -24.62
C GLY A 25 -0.36 7.91 -25.16
N LYS A 26 -0.41 7.46 -26.41
CA LYS A 26 0.82 6.92 -27.04
C LYS A 26 1.83 8.05 -27.22
N VAL A 27 3.06 7.85 -26.70
CA VAL A 27 4.19 8.73 -27.04
C VAL A 27 4.33 8.73 -28.55
N ILE A 28 4.25 9.92 -29.16
CA ILE A 28 4.33 10.07 -30.60
C ILE A 28 5.69 9.54 -31.13
N PRO A 29 5.73 8.88 -32.28
CA PRO A 29 6.96 8.30 -32.82
C PRO A 29 8.10 9.28 -32.92
N GLN A 30 7.82 10.52 -33.28
CA GLN A 30 8.79 11.60 -33.43
C GLN A 30 9.49 11.99 -32.11
N LEU A 31 8.80 11.82 -30.96
CA LEU A 31 9.40 12.03 -29.66
C LEU A 31 10.26 10.84 -29.24
N LYS A 32 9.79 9.61 -29.52
CA LYS A 32 10.56 8.40 -29.23
C LYS A 32 11.92 8.39 -29.91
N ASP A 33 12.01 8.86 -31.14
CA ASP A 33 13.25 8.93 -31.93
C ASP A 33 14.27 9.92 -31.34
N ARG A 34 13.80 10.90 -30.53
CA ARG A 34 14.63 11.95 -29.94
C ARG A 34 15.02 11.67 -28.48
N ILE A 35 14.48 10.62 -27.87
CA ILE A 35 14.81 10.23 -26.49
C ILE A 35 16.15 9.50 -26.51
N GLY A 36 17.14 10.07 -25.83
CA GLY A 36 18.49 9.48 -25.74
C GLY A 36 18.58 8.28 -24.81
N SER A 37 17.71 8.20 -23.80
CA SER A 37 17.71 7.10 -22.82
C SER A 37 16.32 6.87 -22.24
N VAL A 38 15.96 5.62 -22.01
CA VAL A 38 14.69 5.21 -21.37
C VAL A 38 15.00 4.34 -20.16
N ILE A 39 14.44 4.72 -19.02
CA ILE A 39 14.53 3.95 -17.78
C ILE A 39 13.15 3.37 -17.47
N HIS A 40 13.06 2.05 -17.40
CA HIS A 40 11.86 1.37 -16.95
C HIS A 40 11.89 1.20 -15.44
N THR A 41 10.89 1.76 -14.77
CA THR A 41 10.69 1.54 -13.33
C THR A 41 9.82 0.31 -13.11
N HIS A 42 9.99 -0.33 -11.97
CA HIS A 42 9.20 -1.50 -11.54
C HIS A 42 8.77 -1.34 -10.08
N TYR A 43 7.86 -2.18 -9.62
CA TYR A 43 7.52 -2.26 -8.22
C TYR A 43 8.71 -2.75 -7.38
N PRO A 44 8.77 -2.40 -6.08
CA PRO A 44 9.75 -2.97 -5.17
C PRO A 44 9.73 -4.50 -5.26
N LEU A 45 10.90 -5.11 -5.34
CA LEU A 45 11.04 -6.57 -5.39
C LEU A 45 10.93 -7.18 -4.00
N GLU A 46 11.43 -6.45 -3.00
CA GLU A 46 11.41 -6.86 -1.60
C GLU A 46 10.42 -6.00 -0.82
N ARG A 47 9.73 -6.62 0.16
CA ARG A 47 8.77 -5.93 1.02
C ARG A 47 9.39 -4.76 1.77
N ASP A 48 10.63 -4.91 2.23
CA ASP A 48 11.35 -3.88 2.99
C ASP A 48 11.63 -2.63 2.16
N GLN A 49 11.89 -2.78 0.86
CA GLN A 49 12.03 -1.65 -0.06
C GLN A 49 10.69 -0.90 -0.19
N GLY A 50 9.57 -1.63 -0.25
CA GLY A 50 8.24 -1.06 -0.25
C GLY A 50 7.94 -0.29 1.03
N ILE A 51 8.33 -0.83 2.19
CA ILE A 51 8.21 -0.16 3.49
C ILE A 51 9.02 1.14 3.52
N GLN A 52 10.26 1.13 3.06
CA GLN A 52 11.10 2.34 3.01
C GLN A 52 10.48 3.43 2.15
N ILE A 53 9.99 3.08 0.95
CA ILE A 53 9.29 4.03 0.07
C ILE A 53 8.03 4.57 0.76
N MET A 54 7.25 3.70 1.38
CA MET A 54 6.03 4.07 2.09
C MET A 54 6.32 5.06 3.22
N GLU A 55 7.32 4.82 4.04
CA GLU A 55 7.69 5.69 5.16
C GLU A 55 8.23 7.04 4.67
N GLN A 56 9.12 7.02 3.70
CA GLN A 56 9.70 8.23 3.13
C GLN A 56 8.63 9.13 2.51
N GLU A 57 7.77 8.56 1.69
CA GLU A 57 6.75 9.31 0.94
C GLU A 57 5.50 9.63 1.78
N ALA A 58 5.26 8.92 2.87
CA ALA A 58 4.17 9.26 3.76
C ALA A 58 4.35 10.65 4.39
N GLY A 59 5.59 11.08 4.63
CA GLY A 59 5.88 12.41 5.16
C GLY A 59 5.17 12.68 6.50
N LEU A 60 5.02 11.64 7.33
CA LEU A 60 4.32 11.76 8.60
C LEU A 60 5.24 12.34 9.66
N ASP A 61 4.79 13.40 10.31
CA ASP A 61 5.36 13.78 11.60
C ASP A 61 4.88 12.78 12.66
N VAL A 62 5.77 11.92 13.10
CA VAL A 62 5.49 10.91 14.14
C VAL A 62 5.77 11.45 15.56
N GLY A 63 6.27 12.68 15.68
CA GLY A 63 6.47 13.42 16.92
C GLY A 63 5.26 14.29 17.29
N GLY A 64 5.55 15.47 17.84
CA GLY A 64 4.56 16.47 18.22
C GLY A 64 3.78 16.09 19.48
N ASP A 65 2.61 16.74 19.67
CA ASP A 65 1.78 16.59 20.88
C ASP A 65 1.19 15.18 21.03
N TYR A 66 1.04 14.46 19.93
CA TYR A 66 0.55 13.08 19.89
C TYR A 66 1.54 12.19 19.13
N PRO A 67 2.65 11.80 19.77
CA PRO A 67 3.68 10.99 19.15
C PRO A 67 3.13 9.61 18.76
N VAL A 68 3.62 9.10 17.65
CA VAL A 68 3.22 7.78 17.13
C VAL A 68 4.41 6.84 17.10
N VAL A 69 4.25 5.66 17.66
CA VAL A 69 5.21 4.55 17.54
C VAL A 69 4.56 3.46 16.69
N VAL A 70 5.05 3.28 15.48
CA VAL A 70 4.53 2.25 14.57
C VAL A 70 5.34 0.98 14.72
N PRO A 71 4.78 -0.11 15.25
CA PRO A 71 5.46 -1.41 15.32
C PRO A 71 5.84 -1.89 13.92
N TYR A 72 6.98 -2.55 13.80
CA TYR A 72 7.49 -2.97 12.49
C TYR A 72 6.53 -3.91 11.77
N PHE A 73 5.92 -4.86 12.49
CA PHE A 73 4.93 -5.77 11.90
C PHE A 73 3.72 -5.03 11.29
N MET A 74 3.33 -3.87 11.84
CA MET A 74 2.25 -3.04 11.27
C MET A 74 2.67 -2.41 9.94
N LYS A 75 3.94 -2.02 9.81
CA LYS A 75 4.49 -1.55 8.53
C LYS A 75 4.52 -2.69 7.50
N GLN A 76 4.94 -3.87 7.95
CA GLN A 76 4.91 -5.08 7.13
C GLN A 76 3.50 -5.44 6.67
N LEU A 77 2.49 -5.31 7.55
CA LEU A 77 1.09 -5.55 7.20
C LEU A 77 0.61 -4.61 6.08
N ILE A 78 0.87 -3.31 6.19
CA ILE A 78 0.44 -2.35 5.17
C ILE A 78 1.07 -2.64 3.81
N GLU A 79 2.38 -2.91 3.76
CA GLU A 79 3.02 -3.26 2.47
C GLU A 79 2.58 -4.64 2.00
N GLN A 80 2.36 -5.60 2.90
CA GLN A 80 1.85 -6.92 2.54
C GLN A 80 0.44 -6.86 1.94
N ILE A 81 -0.43 -5.97 2.41
CA ILE A 81 -1.74 -5.69 1.80
C ILE A 81 -1.54 -5.27 0.33
N THR A 82 -0.58 -4.39 0.06
CA THR A 82 -0.26 -3.96 -1.31
C THR A 82 0.28 -5.10 -2.17
N VAL A 83 1.15 -5.95 -1.60
CA VAL A 83 1.68 -7.14 -2.28
C VAL A 83 0.54 -8.13 -2.60
N GLN A 84 -0.38 -8.36 -1.67
CA GLN A 84 -1.52 -9.24 -1.91
C GLN A 84 -2.50 -8.65 -2.93
N ALA A 85 -2.73 -7.34 -2.90
CA ALA A 85 -3.54 -6.67 -3.91
C ALA A 85 -2.96 -6.87 -5.33
N ARG A 86 -1.64 -6.75 -5.49
CA ARG A 86 -0.94 -7.02 -6.76
C ARG A 86 -1.03 -8.47 -7.23
N LYS A 87 -1.26 -9.43 -6.33
CA LYS A 87 -1.41 -10.85 -6.63
C LYS A 87 -2.86 -11.30 -6.75
N SER A 88 -3.79 -10.46 -6.36
CA SER A 88 -5.21 -10.81 -6.33
C SER A 88 -5.78 -10.97 -7.75
N LYS A 89 -6.46 -12.09 -7.97
CA LYS A 89 -7.18 -12.36 -9.23
C LYS A 89 -8.44 -11.51 -9.42
N TYR A 90 -8.88 -10.82 -8.38
CA TYR A 90 -10.06 -9.96 -8.41
C TYR A 90 -9.73 -8.50 -8.77
N ILE A 91 -8.43 -8.18 -8.86
CA ILE A 91 -7.94 -6.84 -9.20
C ILE A 91 -7.36 -6.89 -10.60
N ASP A 92 -7.72 -5.91 -11.43
CA ASP A 92 -7.18 -5.79 -12.78
C ASP A 92 -5.66 -5.53 -12.73
N GLN A 93 -4.92 -6.53 -13.16
CA GLN A 93 -3.46 -6.49 -13.16
C GLN A 93 -2.90 -5.56 -14.25
N ALA A 94 -3.69 -5.22 -15.27
CA ALA A 94 -3.28 -4.25 -16.27
C ALA A 94 -3.25 -2.82 -15.71
N SER A 95 -4.16 -2.51 -14.81
CA SER A 95 -4.20 -1.24 -14.08
C SER A 95 -3.11 -1.18 -13.00
N GLY A 96 -2.79 -2.31 -12.40
CA GLY A 96 -1.77 -2.43 -11.36
C GLY A 96 -2.15 -1.79 -10.03
N VAL A 97 -1.32 -1.98 -9.01
CA VAL A 97 -1.49 -1.35 -7.68
C VAL A 97 -0.26 -0.53 -7.35
N SER A 98 -0.37 0.78 -7.39
CA SER A 98 0.76 1.69 -7.22
C SER A 98 1.21 1.78 -5.74
N ALA A 99 2.44 2.26 -5.50
CA ALA A 99 2.93 2.56 -4.15
C ALA A 99 2.09 3.61 -3.41
N ARG A 100 1.31 4.42 -4.12
CA ARG A 100 0.35 5.36 -3.51
C ARG A 100 -0.73 4.66 -2.69
N PHE A 101 -1.00 3.39 -2.98
CA PHE A 101 -1.94 2.59 -2.21
C PHE A 101 -1.39 2.30 -0.80
N SER A 102 -0.16 1.80 -0.68
CA SER A 102 0.48 1.58 0.63
C SER A 102 0.69 2.89 1.39
N ILE A 103 1.13 3.96 0.72
CA ILE A 103 1.32 5.28 1.33
C ILE A 103 0.01 5.81 1.94
N ALA A 104 -1.10 5.74 1.20
CA ALA A 104 -2.39 6.20 1.68
C ALA A 104 -2.90 5.35 2.86
N ASN A 105 -2.75 4.04 2.78
CA ASN A 105 -3.15 3.12 3.84
C ASN A 105 -2.33 3.32 5.11
N TYR A 106 -1.02 3.54 4.98
CA TYR A 106 -0.15 3.85 6.11
C TYR A 106 -0.57 5.14 6.81
N ARG A 107 -0.82 6.21 6.06
CA ARG A 107 -1.34 7.47 6.60
C ARG A 107 -2.67 7.29 7.34
N THR A 108 -3.59 6.53 6.76
CA THR A 108 -4.90 6.26 7.36
C THR A 108 -4.77 5.45 8.65
N MET A 109 -3.95 4.42 8.66
CA MET A 109 -3.67 3.62 9.86
C MET A 109 -3.10 4.48 10.99
N VAL A 110 -2.10 5.32 10.70
CA VAL A 110 -1.50 6.22 11.68
C VAL A 110 -2.49 7.26 12.19
N ALA A 111 -3.32 7.82 11.30
CA ALA A 111 -4.37 8.78 11.67
C ALA A 111 -5.42 8.12 12.59
N SER A 112 -5.83 6.89 12.30
CA SER A 112 -6.75 6.12 13.15
C SER A 112 -6.17 5.88 14.55
N ALA A 113 -4.90 5.48 14.64
CA ALA A 113 -4.22 5.29 15.91
C ALA A 113 -4.12 6.60 16.73
N ARG A 114 -3.82 7.71 16.07
CA ARG A 114 -3.81 9.04 16.72
C ARG A 114 -5.20 9.43 17.23
N GLN A 115 -6.23 9.26 16.40
CA GLN A 115 -7.60 9.57 16.79
C GLN A 115 -8.00 8.77 18.05
N ARG A 116 -7.71 7.48 18.07
CA ARG A 116 -7.97 6.61 19.20
C ARG A 116 -7.18 7.04 20.44
N SER A 117 -5.91 7.38 20.27
CA SER A 117 -5.03 7.88 21.33
C SER A 117 -5.60 9.14 22.00
N VAL A 118 -6.07 10.10 21.19
CA VAL A 118 -6.72 11.33 21.70
C VAL A 118 -7.98 11.00 22.48
N ILE A 119 -8.84 10.12 21.96
CA ILE A 119 -10.11 9.76 22.62
C ILE A 119 -9.88 9.03 23.94
N LEU A 120 -8.88 8.15 24.01
CA LEU A 120 -8.60 7.33 25.18
C LEU A 120 -7.58 7.96 26.13
N GLY A 121 -6.94 9.07 25.77
CA GLY A 121 -5.87 9.68 26.55
C GLY A 121 -4.60 8.82 26.63
N GLU A 122 -4.39 7.91 25.66
CA GLU A 122 -3.22 7.02 25.59
C GLU A 122 -2.06 7.71 24.87
N GLN A 123 -0.83 7.58 25.38
CA GLN A 123 0.39 8.06 24.70
C GLN A 123 1.55 7.08 24.93
N PRO A 124 2.35 6.82 23.90
CA PRO A 124 2.21 7.24 22.50
C PRO A 124 1.05 6.54 21.78
N ALA A 125 0.61 7.10 20.66
CA ALA A 125 -0.32 6.41 19.77
C ALA A 125 0.39 5.23 19.11
N VAL A 126 -0.16 4.02 19.26
CA VAL A 126 0.40 2.80 18.68
C VAL A 126 -0.67 2.18 17.75
N PRO A 127 -0.42 2.07 16.43
CA PRO A 127 -1.34 1.37 15.53
C PRO A 127 -1.56 -0.08 15.95
N ARG A 128 -2.82 -0.54 15.86
CA ARG A 128 -3.29 -1.88 16.21
C ARG A 128 -3.95 -2.52 14.99
N ILE A 129 -4.14 -3.84 15.01
CA ILE A 129 -4.85 -4.57 13.93
C ILE A 129 -6.24 -3.98 13.68
N SER A 130 -6.94 -3.53 14.73
CA SER A 130 -8.25 -2.87 14.61
C SER A 130 -8.23 -1.59 13.75
N ASP A 131 -7.09 -0.89 13.68
CA ASP A 131 -6.96 0.32 12.86
C ASP A 131 -7.00 0.02 11.35
N LEU A 132 -6.73 -1.24 10.95
CA LEU A 132 -6.85 -1.69 9.56
C LEU A 132 -8.29 -1.64 9.04
N GLY A 133 -9.29 -1.67 9.93
CA GLY A 133 -10.69 -1.51 9.54
C GLY A 133 -11.02 -0.17 8.87
N HIS A 134 -10.16 0.85 9.06
CA HIS A 134 -10.31 2.17 8.45
C HIS A 134 -9.72 2.29 7.04
N LEU A 135 -8.98 1.26 6.58
CA LEU A 135 -8.27 1.30 5.28
C LEU A 135 -9.23 1.34 4.07
N TYR A 136 -10.50 0.99 4.26
CA TYR A 136 -11.49 1.09 3.20
C TYR A 136 -11.55 2.51 2.61
N SER A 137 -11.54 3.54 3.46
CA SER A 137 -11.61 4.93 3.01
C SER A 137 -10.41 5.38 2.18
N SER A 138 -9.22 4.85 2.47
CA SER A 138 -7.99 5.16 1.71
C SER A 138 -7.78 4.28 0.49
N SER A 139 -8.49 3.16 0.42
CA SER A 139 -8.39 2.17 -0.67
C SER A 139 -9.43 2.37 -1.76
N LEU A 140 -10.59 2.93 -1.40
CA LEU A 140 -11.72 3.13 -2.31
C LEU A 140 -11.29 3.90 -3.57
N GLY A 141 -11.64 3.37 -4.74
CA GLY A 141 -11.31 3.96 -6.04
C GLY A 141 -9.83 3.88 -6.44
N LYS A 142 -8.98 3.16 -5.67
CA LYS A 142 -7.57 2.90 -6.03
C LYS A 142 -7.33 1.47 -6.52
N LEU A 143 -8.33 0.60 -6.37
CA LEU A 143 -8.31 -0.77 -6.86
C LEU A 143 -9.32 -0.88 -8.00
N GLU A 144 -8.84 -1.17 -9.19
CA GLU A 144 -9.71 -1.49 -10.31
C GLU A 144 -10.02 -2.99 -10.26
N LEU A 145 -11.31 -3.33 -10.18
CA LEU A 145 -11.74 -4.71 -10.11
C LEU A 145 -11.74 -5.34 -11.51
N ASP A 146 -11.35 -6.60 -11.60
CA ASP A 146 -11.55 -7.40 -12.81
C ASP A 146 -13.04 -7.73 -12.98
N LEU A 147 -13.67 -7.05 -13.93
CA LEU A 147 -15.09 -7.24 -14.26
C LEU A 147 -15.35 -8.48 -15.12
N MET A 148 -14.32 -9.13 -15.63
CA MET A 148 -14.42 -10.31 -16.51
C MET A 148 -14.52 -11.62 -15.72
N GLY A 149 -14.26 -11.60 -14.41
CA GLY A 149 -14.30 -12.77 -13.54
C GLY A 149 -15.73 -13.26 -13.25
N SER A 150 -15.89 -14.57 -13.11
CA SER A 150 -17.19 -15.23 -12.80
C SER A 150 -17.73 -14.94 -11.40
N HIS A 151 -17.00 -14.23 -10.56
CA HIS A 151 -17.37 -13.91 -9.19
C HIS A 151 -17.41 -12.39 -9.00
N GLN A 152 -18.61 -11.83 -8.99
CA GLN A 152 -18.84 -10.43 -8.68
C GLN A 152 -18.66 -10.19 -7.17
N MET A 153 -17.42 -9.90 -6.75
CA MET A 153 -17.16 -9.41 -5.42
C MET A 153 -17.20 -7.87 -5.42
N SER A 154 -17.75 -7.28 -4.36
CA SER A 154 -17.66 -5.85 -4.15
C SER A 154 -16.21 -5.45 -3.83
N GLU A 155 -15.85 -4.19 -4.10
CA GLU A 155 -14.52 -3.65 -3.76
C GLU A 155 -14.18 -3.88 -2.27
N ARG A 156 -15.17 -3.75 -1.38
CA ARG A 156 -15.02 -4.02 0.04
C ARG A 156 -14.67 -5.47 0.33
N GLN A 157 -15.38 -6.41 -0.28
CA GLN A 157 -15.10 -7.85 -0.09
C GLN A 157 -13.71 -8.23 -0.60
N VAL A 158 -13.28 -7.64 -1.72
CA VAL A 158 -11.92 -7.86 -2.24
C VAL A 158 -10.88 -7.29 -1.28
N LEU A 159 -11.10 -6.08 -0.76
CA LEU A 159 -10.19 -5.47 0.21
C LEU A 159 -10.12 -6.28 1.51
N ASP A 160 -11.27 -6.71 2.06
CA ASP A 160 -11.33 -7.53 3.26
C ASP A 160 -10.56 -8.85 3.07
N ALA A 161 -10.70 -9.50 1.92
CA ALA A 161 -9.96 -10.71 1.59
C ALA A 161 -8.44 -10.47 1.48
N VAL A 162 -8.04 -9.35 0.87
CA VAL A 162 -6.62 -8.96 0.74
C VAL A 162 -6.02 -8.64 2.10
N ILE A 163 -6.74 -7.94 2.97
CA ILE A 163 -6.30 -7.64 4.35
C ILE A 163 -6.18 -8.93 5.16
N ALA A 164 -7.18 -9.81 5.11
CA ALA A 164 -7.14 -11.08 5.83
C ALA A 164 -5.94 -11.94 5.42
N GLU A 165 -5.67 -12.03 4.12
CA GLU A 165 -4.51 -12.78 3.61
C GLU A 165 -3.19 -12.14 4.03
N ALA A 166 -3.09 -10.81 4.02
CA ALA A 166 -1.90 -10.11 4.49
C ALA A 166 -1.64 -10.35 5.99
N ILE A 167 -2.69 -10.31 6.81
CA ILE A 167 -2.60 -10.63 8.24
C ILE A 167 -2.11 -12.06 8.42
N ARG A 168 -2.69 -13.03 7.68
CA ARG A 168 -2.28 -14.43 7.76
C ARG A 168 -0.80 -14.61 7.44
N VAL A 169 -0.31 -14.01 6.36
CA VAL A 169 1.09 -14.11 5.94
C VAL A 169 2.03 -13.54 7.00
N VAL A 170 1.76 -12.31 7.48
CA VAL A 170 2.62 -11.67 8.48
C VAL A 170 2.54 -12.38 9.82
N PHE A 171 1.35 -12.88 10.21
CA PHE A 171 1.18 -13.63 11.45
C PHE A 171 2.08 -14.88 11.50
N HIS A 172 2.14 -15.66 10.42
CA HIS A 172 3.00 -16.85 10.34
C HIS A 172 4.51 -16.54 10.40
N GLU A 173 4.92 -15.30 10.15
CA GLU A 173 6.32 -14.89 10.33
C GLU A 173 6.69 -14.68 11.81
N TYR A 174 5.70 -14.41 12.66
CA TYR A 174 5.90 -14.07 14.08
C TYR A 174 5.46 -15.17 15.04
N VAL A 175 4.56 -16.05 14.63
CA VAL A 175 3.95 -17.07 15.48
C VAL A 175 4.16 -18.46 14.88
N GLU A 176 4.84 -19.32 15.63
CA GLU A 176 4.99 -20.71 15.26
C GLU A 176 3.67 -21.48 15.47
N GLU A 177 3.27 -22.27 14.47
CA GLU A 177 1.98 -23.00 14.49
C GLU A 177 1.84 -24.01 15.63
N HIS A 178 2.95 -24.53 16.15
CA HIS A 178 2.95 -25.61 17.15
C HIS A 178 2.24 -25.23 18.47
N GLY A 179 2.20 -23.96 18.84
CA GLY A 179 1.48 -23.50 20.04
C GLY A 179 0.00 -23.21 19.81
N LEU A 180 -0.43 -23.05 18.55
CA LEU A 180 -1.81 -22.66 18.23
C LEU A 180 -2.81 -23.80 18.38
N ALA A 181 -2.40 -25.04 18.18
CA ALA A 181 -3.25 -26.21 18.35
C ALA A 181 -3.73 -26.35 19.80
N GLU A 182 -2.85 -26.13 20.78
CA GLU A 182 -3.20 -26.17 22.22
C GLU A 182 -4.16 -25.04 22.57
N ILE A 183 -3.95 -23.83 22.04
CA ILE A 183 -4.83 -22.68 22.24
C ILE A 183 -6.22 -22.96 21.64
N ALA A 184 -6.28 -23.48 20.41
CA ALA A 184 -7.54 -23.84 19.76
C ALA A 184 -8.31 -24.92 20.54
N GLU A 185 -7.59 -25.89 21.13
CA GLU A 185 -8.20 -26.92 21.98
C GLU A 185 -8.76 -26.36 23.30
N ILE A 186 -8.04 -25.41 23.92
CA ILE A 186 -8.49 -24.69 25.12
C ILE A 186 -9.77 -23.90 24.82
N PHE A 187 -9.83 -23.17 23.70
CA PHE A 187 -11.04 -22.47 23.27
C PHE A 187 -12.18 -23.41 22.94
N GLY A 188 -11.92 -24.55 22.29
CA GLY A 188 -12.90 -25.59 22.00
C GLY A 188 -13.53 -26.22 23.26
N ARG A 189 -12.83 -26.20 24.38
CA ARG A 189 -13.33 -26.67 25.70
C ARG A 189 -14.15 -25.63 26.46
N GLY A 190 -14.34 -24.45 25.93
CA GLY A 190 -15.17 -23.40 26.52
C GLY A 190 -14.59 -22.74 27.78
N VAL A 191 -13.27 -22.63 27.87
CA VAL A 191 -12.60 -21.94 28.97
C VAL A 191 -12.82 -20.44 28.83
N LYS A 192 -13.40 -19.80 29.85
CA LYS A 192 -13.47 -18.35 29.96
C LYS A 192 -12.07 -17.81 30.28
N ILE A 193 -11.61 -16.87 29.46
CA ILE A 193 -10.42 -16.06 29.77
C ILE A 193 -10.92 -14.90 30.62
N GLU A 194 -10.50 -14.82 31.88
CA GLU A 194 -10.70 -13.64 32.74
C GLU A 194 -9.61 -12.59 32.46
#